data_4273b4eb1c72d7e25a77e7dfd1f22fab
#
_entry.id   4273b4eb1c72d7e25a77e7dfd1f22fab
#
_cell.length_a   1.000
_cell.length_b   1.000
_cell.length_c   1.000
_cell.angle_alpha   90.00
_cell.angle_beta   90.00
_cell.angle_gamma   90.00
#
_symmetry.space_group_name_H-M   'P 1'
#
loop_
_entity.id
_entity.type
_entity.pdbx_description
1 polymer ?
#
loop_
_entity_poly.entity_id
_entity_poly.type
_entity_poly.pdbx_seq_one_letter_code
_entity_poly.pdbx_strand_id
1 'polypeptide(L)'
;MIKIEADGKDILVTNVDGNYYAMDDTCAHAGASLVEGSLDNSTITCPWHGATWDCKTGKMVKFGVQLKDLASYSVTVESDDIFVED
;
A
#
# COMPACT_ATOMS: atom_id res chain seq x y z
N MET A 1 -6.73 4.37 -5.42
CA MET A 1 -6.09 4.21 -4.10
C MET A 1 -6.65 5.22 -3.12
N ILE A 2 -6.85 4.82 -1.89
CA ILE A 2 -7.22 5.75 -0.83
C ILE A 2 -6.34 5.48 0.40
N LYS A 3 -6.20 6.49 1.25
CA LYS A 3 -5.49 6.38 2.52
C LYS A 3 -6.49 6.48 3.65
N ILE A 4 -6.40 5.54 4.60
CA ILE A 4 -7.19 5.59 5.82
C ILE A 4 -6.26 5.60 7.02
N GLU A 5 -6.78 6.05 8.17
CA GLU A 5 -6.04 6.00 9.42
C GLU A 5 -6.71 5.01 10.35
N ALA A 6 -5.94 4.08 10.90
CA ALA A 6 -6.43 3.08 11.84
C ALA A 6 -5.38 2.84 12.91
N ASP A 7 -5.76 2.97 14.18
CA ASP A 7 -4.87 2.74 15.32
C ASP A 7 -3.57 3.55 15.24
N GLY A 8 -3.67 4.80 14.75
CA GLY A 8 -2.52 5.69 14.63
C GLY A 8 -1.60 5.40 13.45
N LYS A 9 -2.01 4.52 12.55
CA LYS A 9 -1.24 4.18 11.35
C LYS A 9 -1.97 4.65 10.10
N ASP A 10 -1.21 5.12 9.11
CA ASP A 10 -1.74 5.40 7.79
C ASP A 10 -1.69 4.13 6.95
N ILE A 11 -2.82 3.74 6.40
CA ILE A 11 -2.98 2.51 5.63
C ILE A 11 -3.45 2.87 4.23
N LEU A 12 -2.76 2.33 3.23
CA LEU A 12 -3.12 2.47 1.82
C LEU A 12 -4.06 1.34 1.43
N VAL A 13 -5.21 1.69 0.90
CA VAL A 13 -6.16 0.70 0.37
C VAL A 13 -6.21 0.83 -1.15
N THR A 14 -6.02 -0.30 -1.82
CA THR A 14 -6.04 -0.36 -3.29
C THR A 14 -7.13 -1.29 -3.77
N ASN A 15 -7.66 -0.99 -4.96
CA ASN A 15 -8.60 -1.86 -5.65
C ASN A 15 -7.93 -2.32 -6.94
N VAL A 16 -7.70 -3.62 -7.08
CA VAL A 16 -7.10 -4.21 -8.27
C VAL A 16 -8.05 -5.28 -8.80
N ASP A 17 -8.65 -5.01 -9.96
CA ASP A 17 -9.59 -5.91 -10.62
C ASP A 17 -10.75 -6.34 -9.70
N GLY A 18 -11.25 -5.41 -8.90
CA GLY A 18 -12.37 -5.66 -7.99
C GLY A 18 -11.97 -6.25 -6.65
N ASN A 19 -10.69 -6.52 -6.43
CA ASN A 19 -10.18 -7.01 -5.16
C ASN A 19 -9.50 -5.87 -4.39
N TYR A 20 -9.73 -5.83 -3.08
CA TYR A 20 -9.16 -4.80 -2.22
C TYR A 20 -7.97 -5.34 -1.45
N TYR A 21 -6.93 -4.53 -1.37
CA TYR A 21 -5.71 -4.85 -0.63
C TYR A 21 -5.33 -3.67 0.25
N ALA A 22 -4.71 -3.95 1.38
CA ALA A 22 -4.29 -2.92 2.31
C ALA A 22 -2.83 -3.14 2.72
N MET A 23 -2.07 -2.05 2.80
CA MET A 23 -0.68 -2.09 3.24
C MET A 23 -0.33 -0.75 3.88
N ASP A 24 0.85 -0.68 4.51
CA ASP A 24 1.33 0.59 5.05
C ASP A 24 1.40 1.63 3.94
N ASP A 25 0.91 2.84 4.22
CA ASP A 25 0.96 3.95 3.27
C ASP A 25 2.33 4.63 3.24
N THR A 26 3.08 4.57 4.33
CA THR A 26 4.35 5.27 4.42
C THR A 26 5.47 4.51 3.73
N CYS A 27 6.10 5.16 2.74
CA CYS A 27 7.23 4.60 2.03
C CYS A 27 8.41 4.36 2.99
N ALA A 28 8.93 3.13 3.02
CA ALA A 28 10.05 2.78 3.90
C ALA A 28 11.33 3.54 3.57
N HIS A 29 11.45 4.03 2.33
CA HIS A 29 12.64 4.74 1.89
C HIS A 29 12.69 6.18 2.40
N ALA A 30 11.64 6.94 2.16
CA ALA A 30 11.69 8.40 2.40
C ALA A 30 10.55 8.94 3.25
N GLY A 31 9.65 8.08 3.74
CA GLY A 31 8.49 8.50 4.51
C GLY A 31 7.41 9.17 3.68
N ALA A 32 7.48 9.08 2.35
CA ALA A 32 6.45 9.63 1.48
C ALA A 32 5.16 8.82 1.60
N SER A 33 4.03 9.48 1.35
CA SER A 33 2.72 8.82 1.33
C SER A 33 2.53 8.13 -0.02
N LEU A 34 2.34 6.80 -0.03
CA LEU A 34 2.21 6.04 -1.26
C LEU A 34 0.91 6.33 -2.01
N VAL A 35 -0.12 6.84 -1.32
CA VAL A 35 -1.36 7.23 -1.99
C VAL A 35 -1.14 8.36 -2.99
N GLU A 36 -0.08 9.14 -2.82
CA GLU A 36 0.29 10.21 -3.75
C GLU A 36 1.11 9.72 -4.94
N GLY A 37 1.49 8.44 -4.94
CA GLY A 37 2.20 7.83 -6.04
C GLY A 37 1.26 7.29 -7.11
N SER A 38 1.67 6.23 -7.77
CA SER A 38 0.88 5.62 -8.83
C SER A 38 0.73 4.12 -8.62
N LEU A 39 -0.38 3.58 -9.12
CA LEU A 39 -0.66 2.15 -9.10
C LEU A 39 -0.74 1.68 -10.55
N ASP A 40 0.08 0.67 -10.89
CA ASP A 40 0.05 0.01 -12.19
C ASP A 40 -0.10 -1.48 -11.95
N ASN A 41 -1.25 -2.04 -12.33
CA ASN A 41 -1.65 -3.41 -11.97
C ASN A 41 -1.62 -3.58 -10.45
N SER A 42 -0.66 -4.30 -9.91
CA SER A 42 -0.52 -4.49 -8.46
C SER A 42 0.75 -3.86 -7.90
N THR A 43 1.42 -3.01 -8.68
CA THR A 43 2.67 -2.38 -8.27
C THR A 43 2.44 -0.91 -7.93
N ILE A 44 2.80 -0.53 -6.71
CA ILE A 44 2.74 0.84 -6.22
C ILE A 44 4.10 1.49 -6.41
N THR A 45 4.14 2.67 -7.01
CA THR A 45 5.37 3.44 -7.17
C THR A 45 5.35 4.63 -6.22
N CYS A 46 6.39 4.73 -5.40
CA CYS A 46 6.58 5.87 -4.49
C CYS A 46 6.73 7.16 -5.31
N PRO A 47 6.06 8.26 -4.92
CA PRO A 47 6.19 9.52 -5.65
C PRO A 47 7.58 10.14 -5.52
N TRP A 48 8.38 9.70 -4.54
CA TRP A 48 9.75 10.14 -4.34
C TRP A 48 10.69 9.01 -4.72
N HIS A 49 11.61 9.23 -5.64
CA HIS A 49 12.70 8.32 -6.01
C HIS A 49 12.30 7.00 -6.69
N GLY A 50 11.00 6.75 -6.90
CA GLY A 50 10.55 5.64 -7.73
C GLY A 50 10.67 4.23 -7.16
N ALA A 51 10.82 4.08 -5.84
CA ALA A 51 10.78 2.75 -5.22
C ALA A 51 9.39 2.12 -5.43
N THR A 52 9.34 0.81 -5.63
CA THR A 52 8.08 0.11 -5.92
C THR A 52 7.83 -1.04 -4.97
N TRP A 53 6.56 -1.24 -4.65
CA TRP A 53 6.08 -2.32 -3.79
C TRP A 53 4.91 -3.04 -4.43
N ASP A 54 4.76 -4.33 -4.09
CA ASP A 54 3.58 -5.10 -4.47
C ASP A 54 2.46 -4.79 -3.49
N CYS A 55 1.35 -4.24 -3.97
CA CYS A 55 0.25 -3.84 -3.10
C CYS A 55 -0.47 -5.03 -2.46
N LYS A 56 -0.32 -6.24 -2.98
CA LYS A 56 -0.95 -7.43 -2.44
C LYS A 56 -0.23 -7.97 -1.21
N THR A 57 1.08 -7.79 -1.14
CA THR A 57 1.90 -8.39 -0.10
C THR A 57 2.70 -7.39 0.72
N GLY A 58 2.86 -6.16 0.24
CA GLY A 58 3.72 -5.15 0.86
C GLY A 58 5.20 -5.36 0.58
N LYS A 59 5.56 -6.36 -0.22
CA LYS A 59 6.96 -6.64 -0.52
C LYS A 59 7.55 -5.63 -1.48
N MET A 60 8.78 -5.22 -1.21
CA MET A 60 9.51 -4.35 -2.11
C MET A 60 9.76 -5.06 -3.44
N VAL A 61 9.47 -4.38 -4.55
CA VAL A 61 9.68 -4.93 -5.89
C VAL A 61 11.00 -4.45 -6.47
N LYS A 62 11.21 -3.13 -6.49
CA LYS A 62 12.41 -2.58 -7.13
C LYS A 62 12.84 -1.25 -6.51
N PHE A 63 14.12 -1.15 -6.24
CA PHE A 63 14.82 0.09 -5.93
C PHE A 63 16.32 -0.17 -6.07
N GLY A 64 17.13 0.88 -6.06
CA GLY A 64 18.59 0.75 -6.18
C GLY A 64 19.26 0.05 -5.01
N VAL A 65 18.64 0.10 -3.83
CA VAL A 65 19.10 -0.61 -2.63
C VAL A 65 17.95 -1.42 -2.05
N GLN A 66 18.28 -2.42 -1.23
CA GLN A 66 17.26 -3.23 -0.59
C GLN A 66 16.58 -2.42 0.50
N LEU A 67 15.26 -2.27 0.39
CA LEU A 67 14.44 -1.61 1.40
C LEU A 67 13.65 -2.66 2.17
N LYS A 68 13.17 -2.25 3.35
CA LYS A 68 12.33 -3.09 4.18
C LYS A 68 10.96 -3.26 3.54
N ASP A 69 10.41 -4.48 3.58
CA ASP A 69 9.04 -4.71 3.10
C ASP A 69 8.05 -3.95 3.99
N LEU A 70 6.96 -3.53 3.40
CA LEU A 70 5.89 -2.87 4.14
C LEU A 70 4.90 -3.92 4.66
N ALA A 71 4.24 -3.61 5.78
CA ALA A 71 3.22 -4.51 6.32
C ALA A 71 2.00 -4.51 5.42
N SER A 72 1.40 -5.69 5.25
CA SER A 72 0.12 -5.83 4.55
C SER A 72 -0.95 -6.24 5.57
N TYR A 73 -2.21 -5.93 5.27
CA TYR A 73 -3.32 -6.16 6.18
C TYR A 73 -4.44 -6.90 5.45
N SER A 74 -5.21 -7.70 6.20
CA SER A 74 -6.37 -8.38 5.64
C SER A 74 -7.49 -7.39 5.38
N VAL A 75 -8.22 -7.59 4.29
CA VAL A 75 -9.34 -6.74 3.93
C VAL A 75 -10.58 -7.61 3.78
N THR A 76 -11.67 -7.19 4.42
CA THR A 76 -12.98 -7.83 4.30
C THR A 76 -13.96 -6.80 3.76
N VAL A 77 -14.76 -7.20 2.77
CA VAL A 77 -15.80 -6.35 2.22
C VAL A 77 -17.15 -6.94 2.60
N GLU A 78 -17.98 -6.14 3.28
CA GLU A 78 -19.34 -6.53 3.63
C GLU A 78 -20.30 -5.45 3.17
N SER A 79 -21.26 -5.82 2.31
CA SER A 79 -22.14 -4.86 1.64
C SER A 79 -21.28 -3.81 0.92
N ASP A 80 -21.35 -2.55 1.32
CA ASP A 80 -20.56 -1.47 0.73
C ASP A 80 -19.43 -1.02 1.66
N ASP A 81 -19.20 -1.75 2.75
CA ASP A 81 -18.20 -1.38 3.74
C ASP A 81 -16.93 -2.21 3.58
N ILE A 82 -15.78 -1.57 3.79
CA ILE A 82 -14.47 -2.20 3.72
C ILE A 82 -13.87 -2.19 5.13
N PHE A 83 -13.48 -3.37 5.60
CA PHE A 83 -12.85 -3.54 6.92
C PHE A 83 -11.41 -3.98 6.73
N VAL A 84 -10.49 -3.33 7.45
CA VAL A 84 -9.06 -3.66 7.40
C VAL A 84 -8.65 -4.16 8.78
N GLU A 85 -7.98 -5.31 8.80
CA GLU A 85 -7.52 -5.95 10.04
C GLU A 85 -6.02 -6.21 9.99
N ASP A 86 -5.39 -6.04 11.12
CA ASP A 86 -3.97 -6.35 11.29
C ASP A 86 -3.69 -7.85 11.14
#